data_c39b99ca9498d483ad9c15e60d17d1d3
#
_entry.id   c39b99ca9498d483ad9c15e60d17d1d3
#
_cell.length_a   1.000
_cell.length_b   1.000
_cell.length_c   1.000
_cell.angle_alpha   90.00
_cell.angle_beta   90.00
_cell.angle_gamma   90.00
#
_symmetry.space_group_name_H-M   'P 1'
#
loop_
_entity.id
_entity.type
_entity.pdbx_description
1 polymer ?
#
loop_
_entity_poly.entity_id
_entity_poly.type
_entity_poly.pdbx_seq_one_letter_code
_entity_poly.pdbx_strand_id
1 'polypeptide(L)'
;IEQALKDNGIGTNLLTYDPVYRTGIQLKEYVKDGHDPAAPYYRKGSAASHLSIREIDALDLGEIGLVHVTGIPPALSKEAREATYRLMERARKAQILVTFDPNLRPALWENDEMMRKVLNDLANYADVVLPGIGECEILAGTTDKEKAADFYHQKGAALVVIKDGKNGAYVSEKKE
;
A
#
# COMPACT_ATOMS: atom_id res chain seq x y z
N ILE A 1 -14.49 2.06 14.32
CA ILE A 1 -13.10 2.28 13.85
C ILE A 1 -12.38 3.18 14.83
N GLU A 2 -12.81 4.44 15.05
CA GLU A 2 -12.12 5.39 15.93
C GLU A 2 -11.86 4.82 17.34
N GLN A 3 -12.88 4.24 17.98
CA GLN A 3 -12.69 3.64 19.30
C GLN A 3 -11.63 2.53 19.29
N ALA A 4 -11.66 1.66 18.27
CA ALA A 4 -10.67 0.60 18.15
C ALA A 4 -9.24 1.14 17.95
N LEU A 5 -9.06 2.25 17.26
CA LEU A 5 -7.76 2.92 17.12
C LEU A 5 -7.29 3.43 18.49
N LYS A 6 -8.15 4.15 19.22
CA LYS A 6 -7.85 4.68 20.55
C LYS A 6 -7.51 3.57 21.56
N ASP A 7 -8.29 2.48 21.57
CA ASP A 7 -8.08 1.32 22.46
C ASP A 7 -6.72 0.63 22.21
N ASN A 8 -6.15 0.81 21.02
CA ASN A 8 -4.82 0.30 20.64
C ASN A 8 -3.72 1.37 20.69
N GLY A 9 -3.97 2.55 21.28
CA GLY A 9 -2.99 3.61 21.43
C GLY A 9 -2.62 4.32 20.12
N ILE A 10 -3.47 4.20 19.07
CA ILE A 10 -3.24 4.83 17.77
C ILE A 10 -3.88 6.21 17.78
N GLY A 11 -3.09 7.24 17.40
CA GLY A 11 -3.57 8.61 17.27
C GLY A 11 -4.68 8.73 16.22
N THR A 12 -5.71 9.54 16.50
CA THR A 12 -6.85 9.75 15.61
C THR A 12 -6.96 11.18 15.11
N ASN A 13 -5.93 12.00 15.33
CA ASN A 13 -5.89 13.41 14.92
C ASN A 13 -5.95 13.61 13.39
N LEU A 14 -5.58 12.59 12.61
CA LEU A 14 -5.69 12.58 11.15
C LEU A 14 -6.92 11.82 10.64
N LEU A 15 -7.76 11.30 11.53
CA LEU A 15 -9.01 10.65 11.15
C LEU A 15 -10.07 11.71 10.84
N THR A 16 -10.59 11.66 9.62
CA THR A 16 -11.69 12.53 9.18
C THR A 16 -12.95 11.73 8.91
N TYR A 17 -14.09 12.40 8.99
CA TYR A 17 -15.39 11.84 8.68
C TYR A 17 -15.94 12.48 7.41
N ASP A 18 -16.38 11.63 6.50
CA ASP A 18 -17.09 12.10 5.30
C ASP A 18 -18.60 12.15 5.59
N PRO A 19 -19.25 13.31 5.39
CA PRO A 19 -20.68 13.45 5.67
C PRO A 19 -21.58 12.82 4.60
N VAL A 20 -21.02 12.45 3.43
CA VAL A 20 -21.78 11.97 2.27
C VAL A 20 -21.52 10.50 2.01
N TYR A 21 -20.26 10.08 2.01
CA TYR A 21 -19.87 8.76 1.60
C TYR A 21 -19.69 7.80 2.78
N ARG A 22 -20.09 6.56 2.58
CA ARG A 22 -20.06 5.53 3.63
C ARG A 22 -18.65 4.96 3.80
N THR A 23 -18.37 4.44 4.98
CA THR A 23 -17.18 3.62 5.24
C THR A 23 -17.20 2.38 4.35
N GLY A 24 -16.07 2.06 3.72
CA GLY A 24 -15.92 0.84 2.95
C GLY A 24 -15.98 -0.40 3.84
N ILE A 25 -16.57 -1.47 3.33
CA ILE A 25 -16.77 -2.74 4.04
C ILE A 25 -16.07 -3.84 3.25
N GLN A 26 -15.51 -4.80 3.97
CA GLN A 26 -15.05 -6.07 3.45
C GLN A 26 -15.75 -7.19 4.22
N LEU A 27 -16.31 -8.14 3.51
CA LEU A 27 -16.76 -9.41 4.10
C LEU A 27 -15.65 -10.43 3.87
N LYS A 28 -15.33 -11.20 4.90
CA LYS A 28 -14.35 -12.28 4.80
C LYS A 28 -15.02 -13.59 5.15
N GLU A 29 -14.92 -14.56 4.26
CA GLU A 29 -15.39 -15.91 4.51
C GLU A 29 -14.65 -16.53 5.71
N TYR A 30 -15.37 -17.26 6.56
CA TYR A 30 -14.75 -18.05 7.60
C TYR A 30 -14.44 -19.46 7.06
N VAL A 31 -13.14 -19.73 6.88
CA VAL A 31 -12.65 -20.97 6.27
C VAL A 31 -12.11 -21.91 7.33
N LYS A 32 -12.48 -23.17 7.29
CA LYS A 32 -12.01 -24.22 8.22
C LYS A 32 -10.96 -25.16 7.62
N ASP A 33 -10.91 -25.27 6.30
CA ASP A 33 -10.07 -26.23 5.55
C ASP A 33 -8.76 -25.65 5.03
N GLY A 34 -8.50 -24.34 5.29
CA GLY A 34 -7.25 -23.66 4.97
C GLY A 34 -7.15 -23.14 3.53
N HIS A 35 -8.22 -23.17 2.73
CA HIS A 35 -8.21 -22.45 1.45
C HIS A 35 -8.22 -20.94 1.66
N ASP A 36 -7.81 -20.16 0.65
CA ASP A 36 -7.87 -18.70 0.70
C ASP A 36 -9.34 -18.24 0.74
N PRO A 37 -9.74 -17.50 1.80
CA PRO A 37 -11.12 -17.09 1.97
C PRO A 37 -11.56 -16.12 0.89
N ALA A 38 -12.79 -16.30 0.37
CA ALA A 38 -13.42 -15.29 -0.44
C ALA A 38 -13.58 -13.98 0.35
N ALA A 39 -13.25 -12.88 -0.29
CA ALA A 39 -13.28 -11.57 0.36
C ALA A 39 -13.89 -10.51 -0.56
N PRO A 40 -15.21 -10.51 -0.76
CA PRO A 40 -15.86 -9.46 -1.54
C PRO A 40 -15.68 -8.09 -0.90
N TYR A 41 -15.31 -7.13 -1.75
CA TYR A 41 -15.00 -5.76 -1.35
C TYR A 41 -16.15 -4.81 -1.72
N TYR A 42 -16.62 -4.05 -0.75
CA TYR A 42 -17.56 -2.95 -0.94
C TYR A 42 -16.85 -1.62 -0.65
N ARG A 43 -15.79 -1.32 -1.43
CA ARG A 43 -14.89 -0.17 -1.21
C ARG A 43 -15.02 0.92 -2.26
N LYS A 44 -15.51 0.62 -3.47
CA LYS A 44 -15.77 1.63 -4.50
C LYS A 44 -16.87 2.59 -4.02
N GLY A 45 -16.65 3.89 -4.20
CA GLY A 45 -17.57 4.92 -3.71
C GLY A 45 -17.64 5.05 -2.19
N SER A 46 -16.68 4.49 -1.45
CA SER A 46 -16.55 4.72 0.00
C SER A 46 -15.85 6.05 0.29
N ALA A 47 -15.95 6.55 1.51
CA ALA A 47 -15.25 7.75 1.96
C ALA A 47 -13.75 7.71 1.62
N ALA A 48 -13.09 6.58 1.84
CA ALA A 48 -11.68 6.41 1.51
C ALA A 48 -11.36 6.52 0.01
N SER A 49 -12.32 6.24 -0.88
CA SER A 49 -12.12 6.42 -2.32
C SER A 49 -12.17 7.88 -2.77
N HIS A 50 -12.61 8.78 -1.89
CA HIS A 50 -12.66 10.23 -2.12
C HIS A 50 -11.50 10.98 -1.45
N LEU A 51 -10.52 10.25 -0.90
CA LEU A 51 -9.28 10.87 -0.45
C LEU A 51 -8.62 11.60 -1.64
N SER A 52 -8.30 12.88 -1.46
CA SER A 52 -7.79 13.73 -2.53
C SER A 52 -6.46 14.40 -2.16
N ILE A 53 -5.84 15.03 -3.15
CA ILE A 53 -4.61 15.83 -2.96
C ILE A 53 -4.82 16.92 -1.90
N ARG A 54 -6.03 17.48 -1.78
CA ARG A 54 -6.33 18.54 -0.83
C ARG A 54 -6.10 18.08 0.62
N GLU A 55 -6.58 16.90 0.99
CA GLU A 55 -6.36 16.35 2.33
C GLU A 55 -4.86 16.07 2.56
N ILE A 56 -4.18 15.57 1.54
CA ILE A 56 -2.73 15.30 1.63
C ILE A 56 -1.93 16.60 1.77
N ASP A 57 -2.27 17.64 1.03
CA ASP A 57 -1.55 18.91 1.10
C ASP A 57 -1.78 19.65 2.43
N ALA A 58 -2.89 19.38 3.11
CA ALA A 58 -3.19 19.91 4.43
C ALA A 58 -2.43 19.20 5.57
N LEU A 59 -1.78 18.06 5.31
CA LEU A 59 -1.01 17.35 6.34
C LEU A 59 0.23 18.14 6.75
N ASP A 60 0.43 18.31 8.04
CA ASP A 60 1.73 18.68 8.59
C ASP A 60 2.60 17.40 8.71
N LEU A 61 3.72 17.40 8.03
CA LEU A 61 4.67 16.30 8.03
C LEU A 61 5.85 16.52 8.99
N GLY A 62 5.90 17.64 9.71
CA GLY A 62 7.07 18.05 10.49
C GLY A 62 7.46 17.09 11.62
N GLU A 63 6.51 16.35 12.17
CA GLU A 63 6.75 15.37 13.25
C GLU A 63 6.64 13.92 12.77
N ILE A 64 6.50 13.69 11.46
CA ILE A 64 6.34 12.35 10.90
C ILE A 64 7.70 11.74 10.58
N GLY A 65 8.03 10.63 11.24
CA GLY A 65 9.27 9.89 10.99
C GLY A 65 9.17 8.84 9.91
N LEU A 66 7.94 8.32 9.64
CA LEU A 66 7.69 7.26 8.66
C LEU A 66 6.31 7.40 8.06
N VAL A 67 6.22 7.17 6.75
CA VAL A 67 4.96 7.03 6.01
C VAL A 67 4.87 5.60 5.47
N HIS A 68 3.85 4.85 5.90
CA HIS A 68 3.54 3.54 5.33
C HIS A 68 2.41 3.65 4.32
N VAL A 69 2.65 3.18 3.10
CA VAL A 69 1.69 3.21 1.99
C VAL A 69 1.41 1.78 1.52
N THR A 70 0.15 1.52 1.18
CA THR A 70 -0.27 0.25 0.57
C THR A 70 -0.88 0.48 -0.80
N GLY A 71 -0.84 -0.54 -1.67
CA GLY A 71 -1.42 -0.47 -3.02
C GLY A 71 -2.96 -0.46 -3.08
N ILE A 72 -3.66 -0.43 -1.94
CA ILE A 72 -5.13 -0.41 -1.91
C ILE A 72 -5.69 0.99 -2.26
N PRO A 73 -5.29 2.10 -1.61
CA PRO A 73 -5.82 3.42 -1.92
C PRO A 73 -5.74 3.79 -3.41
N PRO A 74 -4.61 3.60 -4.11
CA PRO A 74 -4.52 3.98 -5.53
C PRO A 74 -5.41 3.15 -6.47
N ALA A 75 -5.94 2.01 -5.99
CA ALA A 75 -6.86 1.18 -6.73
C ALA A 75 -8.34 1.61 -6.59
N LEU A 76 -8.67 2.42 -5.58
CA LEU A 76 -10.05 2.77 -5.24
C LEU A 76 -10.66 3.79 -6.20
N SER A 77 -9.87 4.79 -6.60
CA SER A 77 -10.28 5.86 -7.51
C SER A 77 -9.07 6.57 -8.11
N LYS A 78 -9.31 7.42 -9.12
CA LYS A 78 -8.28 8.29 -9.69
C LYS A 78 -7.80 9.32 -8.64
N GLU A 79 -8.72 9.91 -7.90
CA GLU A 79 -8.43 10.91 -6.85
C GLU A 79 -7.55 10.30 -5.75
N ALA A 80 -7.92 9.13 -5.24
CA ALA A 80 -7.13 8.44 -4.21
C ALA A 80 -5.75 7.99 -4.74
N ARG A 81 -5.64 7.68 -6.03
CA ARG A 81 -4.37 7.40 -6.69
C ARG A 81 -3.46 8.63 -6.72
N GLU A 82 -3.98 9.77 -7.16
CA GLU A 82 -3.26 11.05 -7.18
C GLU A 82 -2.84 11.47 -5.77
N ALA A 83 -3.72 11.30 -4.79
CA ALA A 83 -3.42 11.54 -3.38
C ALA A 83 -2.27 10.64 -2.87
N THR A 84 -2.26 9.37 -3.27
CA THR A 84 -1.19 8.42 -2.90
C THR A 84 0.17 8.88 -3.45
N TYR A 85 0.24 9.23 -4.73
CA TYR A 85 1.47 9.77 -5.31
C TYR A 85 1.92 11.04 -4.59
N ARG A 86 0.98 11.96 -4.35
CA ARG A 86 1.26 13.23 -3.67
C ARG A 86 1.83 13.03 -2.27
N LEU A 87 1.29 12.07 -1.51
CA LEU A 87 1.80 11.74 -0.17
C LEU A 87 3.24 11.24 -0.23
N MET A 88 3.52 10.28 -1.11
CA MET A 88 4.86 9.72 -1.25
C MET A 88 5.88 10.74 -1.74
N GLU A 89 5.51 11.61 -2.70
CA GLU A 89 6.35 12.71 -3.16
C GLU A 89 6.68 13.70 -2.03
N ARG A 90 5.67 14.08 -1.23
CA ARG A 90 5.87 14.99 -0.09
C ARG A 90 6.77 14.38 0.97
N ALA A 91 6.54 13.10 1.30
CA ALA A 91 7.37 12.38 2.27
C ALA A 91 8.83 12.34 1.83
N ARG A 92 9.10 11.99 0.57
CA ARG A 92 10.47 11.99 0.03
C ARG A 92 11.12 13.38 0.06
N LYS A 93 10.39 14.43 -0.33
CA LYS A 93 10.91 15.81 -0.27
C LYS A 93 11.24 16.24 1.15
N ALA A 94 10.49 15.76 2.12
CA ALA A 94 10.73 16.00 3.55
C ALA A 94 11.75 15.04 4.17
N GLN A 95 12.36 14.14 3.39
CA GLN A 95 13.31 13.11 3.85
C GLN A 95 12.72 12.17 4.92
N ILE A 96 11.41 11.93 4.85
CA ILE A 96 10.69 10.99 5.70
C ILE A 96 10.80 9.60 5.10
N LEU A 97 11.08 8.61 5.94
CA LEU A 97 11.15 7.20 5.52
C LEU A 97 9.82 6.74 4.92
N VAL A 98 9.85 6.21 3.70
CA VAL A 98 8.66 5.68 3.02
C VAL A 98 8.75 4.18 2.92
N THR A 99 7.75 3.49 3.46
CA THR A 99 7.58 2.04 3.30
C THR A 99 6.36 1.75 2.43
N PHE A 100 6.47 0.78 1.52
CA PHE A 100 5.43 0.46 0.56
C PHE A 100 5.13 -1.05 0.52
N ASP A 101 3.87 -1.41 0.75
CA ASP A 101 3.34 -2.75 0.52
C ASP A 101 2.45 -2.73 -0.74
N PRO A 102 2.84 -3.37 -1.85
CA PRO A 102 2.03 -3.42 -3.07
C PRO A 102 0.62 -3.96 -2.84
N ASN A 103 0.47 -4.95 -1.98
CA ASN A 103 -0.80 -5.46 -1.46
C ASN A 103 -1.85 -5.65 -2.57
N LEU A 104 -1.51 -6.45 -3.57
CA LEU A 104 -2.29 -6.64 -4.79
C LEU A 104 -3.75 -7.02 -4.51
N ARG A 105 -4.65 -6.31 -5.15
CA ARG A 105 -6.10 -6.60 -5.15
C ARG A 105 -6.63 -6.40 -6.58
N PRO A 106 -6.39 -7.35 -7.52
CA PRO A 106 -6.74 -7.19 -8.94
C PRO A 106 -8.19 -6.74 -9.15
N ALA A 107 -9.12 -7.26 -8.36
CA ALA A 107 -10.55 -6.93 -8.45
C ALA A 107 -10.89 -5.43 -8.21
N LEU A 108 -9.98 -4.63 -7.66
CA LEU A 108 -10.16 -3.20 -7.46
C LEU A 108 -9.67 -2.36 -8.67
N TRP A 109 -8.84 -2.94 -9.53
CA TRP A 109 -8.24 -2.25 -10.66
C TRP A 109 -9.08 -2.37 -11.92
N GLU A 110 -8.89 -1.45 -12.86
CA GLU A 110 -9.54 -1.48 -14.17
C GLU A 110 -9.01 -2.64 -15.03
N ASN A 111 -7.71 -2.90 -14.93
CA ASN A 111 -7.01 -4.00 -15.58
C ASN A 111 -5.63 -4.23 -14.95
N ASP A 112 -5.01 -5.37 -15.27
CA ASP A 112 -3.72 -5.78 -14.74
C ASP A 112 -2.55 -4.90 -15.22
N GLU A 113 -2.64 -4.33 -16.40
CA GLU A 113 -1.61 -3.45 -16.95
C GLU A 113 -1.51 -2.17 -16.12
N MET A 114 -2.66 -1.52 -15.86
CA MET A 114 -2.71 -0.32 -15.02
C MET A 114 -2.27 -0.62 -13.59
N MET A 115 -2.69 -1.75 -13.02
CA MET A 115 -2.27 -2.19 -11.70
C MET A 115 -0.75 -2.31 -11.62
N ARG A 116 -0.13 -3.07 -12.53
CA ARG A 116 1.33 -3.25 -12.59
C ARG A 116 2.06 -1.93 -12.77
N LYS A 117 1.59 -1.10 -13.70
CA LYS A 117 2.19 0.20 -13.97
C LYS A 117 2.20 1.06 -12.72
N VAL A 118 1.03 1.29 -12.11
CA VAL A 118 0.89 2.19 -10.96
C VAL A 118 1.68 1.68 -9.75
N LEU A 119 1.60 0.40 -9.42
CA LEU A 119 2.30 -0.15 -8.26
C LEU A 119 3.82 -0.14 -8.45
N ASN A 120 4.29 -0.42 -9.66
CA ASN A 120 5.70 -0.32 -9.99
C ASN A 120 6.20 1.13 -10.04
N ASP A 121 5.36 2.10 -10.43
CA ASP A 121 5.70 3.52 -10.37
C ASP A 121 5.79 4.01 -8.92
N LEU A 122 4.85 3.61 -8.06
CA LEU A 122 4.87 3.94 -6.63
C LEU A 122 6.11 3.38 -5.91
N ALA A 123 6.57 2.21 -6.29
CA ALA A 123 7.78 1.62 -5.72
C ALA A 123 9.04 2.50 -5.90
N ASN A 124 9.08 3.40 -6.90
CA ASN A 124 10.20 4.35 -7.07
C ASN A 124 10.27 5.42 -5.97
N TYR A 125 9.21 5.58 -5.18
CA TYR A 125 9.16 6.54 -4.08
C TYR A 125 9.44 5.91 -2.72
N ALA A 126 9.61 4.59 -2.65
CA ALA A 126 9.77 3.87 -1.39
C ALA A 126 11.24 3.59 -1.07
N ASP A 127 11.61 3.76 0.20
CA ASP A 127 12.90 3.34 0.74
C ASP A 127 12.87 1.85 1.11
N VAL A 128 11.69 1.37 1.55
CA VAL A 128 11.46 -0.04 1.89
C VAL A 128 10.27 -0.57 1.11
N VAL A 129 10.42 -1.70 0.41
CA VAL A 129 9.32 -2.36 -0.30
C VAL A 129 9.06 -3.76 0.28
N LEU A 130 7.77 -4.06 0.55
CA LEU A 130 7.34 -5.28 1.24
C LEU A 130 6.41 -6.15 0.37
N PRO A 131 6.83 -6.68 -0.77
CA PRO A 131 5.98 -7.50 -1.63
C PRO A 131 5.81 -8.92 -1.09
N GLY A 132 4.70 -9.57 -1.41
CA GLY A 132 4.58 -11.02 -1.31
C GLY A 132 5.26 -11.72 -2.48
N ILE A 133 5.66 -12.98 -2.30
CA ILE A 133 6.33 -13.75 -3.38
C ILE A 133 5.45 -13.89 -4.63
N GLY A 134 4.13 -14.11 -4.48
CA GLY A 134 3.19 -14.12 -5.60
C GLY A 134 2.99 -12.74 -6.24
N GLU A 135 3.17 -11.67 -5.47
CA GLU A 135 3.16 -10.30 -6.00
C GLU A 135 4.41 -10.01 -6.83
N CYS A 136 5.56 -10.57 -6.44
CA CYS A 136 6.80 -10.45 -7.22
C CYS A 136 6.67 -11.09 -8.61
N GLU A 137 5.97 -12.22 -8.72
CA GLU A 137 5.70 -12.83 -10.02
C GLU A 137 4.94 -11.88 -10.95
N ILE A 138 3.93 -11.20 -10.44
CA ILE A 138 3.09 -10.28 -11.21
C ILE A 138 3.80 -8.96 -11.51
N LEU A 139 4.50 -8.39 -10.52
CA LEU A 139 5.08 -7.03 -10.61
C LEU A 139 6.49 -7.03 -11.18
N ALA A 140 7.33 -8.00 -10.79
CA ALA A 140 8.72 -8.12 -11.19
C ALA A 140 8.96 -9.23 -12.24
N GLY A 141 7.94 -10.03 -12.55
CA GLY A 141 8.03 -11.12 -13.53
C GLY A 141 8.82 -12.34 -13.03
N THR A 142 9.01 -12.50 -11.74
CA THR A 142 9.81 -13.60 -11.18
C THR A 142 9.42 -13.95 -9.75
N THR A 143 9.54 -15.22 -9.39
CA THR A 143 9.46 -15.73 -8.01
C THR A 143 10.85 -15.97 -7.39
N ASP A 144 11.92 -15.78 -8.15
CA ASP A 144 13.29 -15.78 -7.65
C ASP A 144 13.48 -14.55 -6.75
N LYS A 145 13.74 -14.81 -5.46
CA LYS A 145 13.78 -13.77 -4.43
C LYS A 145 14.91 -12.76 -4.65
N GLU A 146 16.05 -13.20 -5.14
CA GLU A 146 17.19 -12.33 -5.43
C GLU A 146 16.88 -11.41 -6.60
N LYS A 147 16.38 -11.95 -7.71
CA LYS A 147 15.99 -11.14 -8.88
C LYS A 147 14.85 -10.18 -8.57
N ALA A 148 13.88 -10.61 -7.77
CA ALA A 148 12.79 -9.74 -7.33
C ALA A 148 13.30 -8.60 -6.43
N ALA A 149 14.25 -8.87 -5.53
CA ALA A 149 14.88 -7.85 -4.72
C ALA A 149 15.67 -6.86 -5.58
N ASP A 150 16.47 -7.35 -6.53
CA ASP A 150 17.23 -6.52 -7.47
C ASP A 150 16.33 -5.59 -8.28
N PHE A 151 15.16 -6.08 -8.71
CA PHE A 151 14.16 -5.26 -9.41
C PHE A 151 13.72 -4.05 -8.59
N TYR A 152 13.47 -4.21 -7.28
CA TYR A 152 13.10 -3.09 -6.41
C TYR A 152 14.29 -2.23 -6.02
N HIS A 153 15.49 -2.80 -5.86
CA HIS A 153 16.71 -2.03 -5.65
C HIS A 153 17.05 -1.11 -6.82
N GLN A 154 16.79 -1.55 -8.06
CA GLN A 154 16.92 -0.72 -9.26
C GLN A 154 15.91 0.45 -9.27
N LYS A 155 14.76 0.29 -8.63
CA LYS A 155 13.76 1.36 -8.44
C LYS A 155 14.13 2.35 -7.32
N GLY A 156 15.15 2.06 -6.53
CA GLY A 156 15.64 2.96 -5.48
C GLY A 156 15.42 2.46 -4.06
N ALA A 157 14.74 1.33 -3.86
CA ALA A 157 14.55 0.78 -2.52
C ALA A 157 15.90 0.40 -1.88
N ALA A 158 16.15 0.89 -0.68
CA ALA A 158 17.31 0.51 0.12
C ALA A 158 17.12 -0.87 0.76
N LEU A 159 15.89 -1.20 1.12
CA LEU A 159 15.54 -2.47 1.75
C LEU A 159 14.34 -3.11 1.03
N VAL A 160 14.43 -4.41 0.76
CA VAL A 160 13.34 -5.22 0.20
C VAL A 160 13.05 -6.39 1.13
N VAL A 161 11.79 -6.56 1.52
CA VAL A 161 11.32 -7.66 2.37
C VAL A 161 10.26 -8.44 1.62
N ILE A 162 10.61 -9.59 1.06
CA ILE A 162 9.70 -10.44 0.30
C ILE A 162 9.00 -11.42 1.25
N LYS A 163 7.70 -11.26 1.44
CA LYS A 163 6.86 -12.09 2.30
C LYS A 163 6.56 -13.43 1.62
N ASP A 164 6.77 -14.56 2.32
CA ASP A 164 6.58 -15.92 1.77
C ASP A 164 5.72 -16.79 2.71
N GLY A 165 4.68 -16.21 3.27
CA GLY A 165 3.70 -16.88 4.12
C GLY A 165 4.34 -17.67 5.26
N LYS A 166 4.06 -18.97 5.34
CA LYS A 166 4.61 -19.86 6.37
C LYS A 166 6.13 -20.09 6.26
N ASN A 167 6.73 -19.78 5.13
CA ASN A 167 8.18 -19.91 4.90
C ASN A 167 8.96 -18.68 5.44
N GLY A 168 8.26 -17.71 6.01
CA GLY A 168 8.86 -16.49 6.58
C GLY A 168 9.01 -15.37 5.55
N ALA A 169 10.14 -14.67 5.58
CA ALA A 169 10.45 -13.58 4.68
C ALA A 169 11.92 -13.61 4.24
N TYR A 170 12.17 -13.18 3.02
CA TYR A 170 13.50 -12.92 2.50
C TYR A 170 13.80 -11.43 2.60
N VAL A 171 14.94 -11.06 3.17
CA VAL A 171 15.36 -9.67 3.36
C VAL A 171 16.61 -9.41 2.53
N SER A 172 16.59 -8.32 1.77
CA SER A 172 17.72 -7.86 0.96
C SER A 172 17.96 -6.37 1.18
N GLU A 173 19.17 -6.04 1.55
CA GLU A 173 19.65 -4.65 1.60
C GLU A 173 20.41 -4.34 0.31
N LYS A 174 20.24 -3.11 -0.20
CA LYS A 174 20.98 -2.65 -1.36
C LYS A 174 22.46 -2.54 -0.97
N LYS A 175 23.30 -3.27 -1.69
CA LYS A 175 24.76 -3.12 -1.56
C LYS A 175 25.18 -1.79 -2.19
N GLU A 176 26.01 -1.04 -1.48
CA GLU A 176 26.66 0.16 -1.99
C GLU A 176 27.58 -0.14 -3.18
#